data_f67a976e37b62296df783f295166c074
#
_entry.id   f67a976e37b62296df783f295166c074
#
_cell.length_a   1.000
_cell.length_b   1.000
_cell.length_c   1.000
_cell.angle_alpha   90.00
_cell.angle_beta   90.00
_cell.angle_gamma   90.00
#
_symmetry.space_group_name_H-M   'P 1'
#
loop_
_entity.id
_entity.type
_entity.pdbx_description
1 polymer ?
#
loop_
_entity_poly.entity_id
_entity_poly.type
_entity_poly.pdbx_seq_one_letter_code
_entity_poly.pdbx_strand_id
1 'polypeptide(L)'
;MNASTRCLPLLALLGLLVSASANATDPATDAALLQRGQYLATAGDCVACHTAPGGKPYAGGLAVPTPIGNIIATNITPSKTAGIGNYTKQQFSDAVRKGIRADGKHLYPAMPYTAYAQVTDADVQALYAYFMHGVAPVERKPPPTRLPFPFNFRWYMAVWNGLFLDRKPFTPDPGKSADWNRGAYLVRGLTHCSTCHTPRNLLMAEESSRELAGGAAGPWLAPNITADANSGIGGWSEADLVAYMKLGHAAGRAQAAGPMAEAVDNSLQYLSTSDLQAIAIYLKAVPARHDPADTQPIDSWGAAFDGMAGQ
;
A
#
# COMPACT_ATOMS: atom_id res chain seq x y z
N MET A 1 89.90 8.66 -28.64
CA MET A 1 88.75 8.37 -29.52
C MET A 1 87.79 7.52 -28.69
N ASN A 2 86.82 8.16 -28.06
CA ASN A 2 85.91 7.52 -27.13
C ASN A 2 84.52 7.36 -27.78
N ALA A 3 84.09 6.12 -27.98
CA ALA A 3 82.76 5.79 -28.45
C ALA A 3 81.81 5.59 -27.23
N SER A 4 80.92 6.51 -27.06
CA SER A 4 79.88 6.42 -25.97
C SER A 4 78.66 5.69 -26.51
N THR A 5 78.41 4.50 -25.95
CA THR A 5 77.23 3.69 -26.22
C THR A 5 76.09 4.18 -25.34
N ARG A 6 74.99 4.69 -25.94
CA ARG A 6 73.77 5.07 -25.24
C ARG A 6 72.81 3.90 -25.23
N CYS A 7 72.51 3.38 -24.01
CA CYS A 7 71.39 2.44 -23.74
C CYS A 7 70.09 3.21 -23.62
N LEU A 8 69.09 2.88 -24.47
CA LEU A 8 67.67 3.27 -24.27
C LEU A 8 67.00 2.29 -23.34
N PRO A 9 66.24 2.76 -22.35
CA PRO A 9 65.35 1.88 -21.59
C PRO A 9 64.04 1.62 -22.35
N LEU A 10 63.70 0.36 -22.54
CA LEU A 10 62.40 -0.11 -23.01
C LEU A 10 61.37 0.12 -21.88
N LEU A 11 60.44 1.04 -22.06
CA LEU A 11 59.25 1.16 -21.20
C LEU A 11 58.23 0.11 -21.62
N ALA A 12 58.07 -0.93 -20.80
CA ALA A 12 56.97 -1.88 -20.94
C ALA A 12 55.66 -1.24 -20.40
N LEU A 13 54.73 -0.89 -21.30
CA LEU A 13 53.36 -0.52 -20.94
C LEU A 13 52.59 -1.78 -20.52
N LEU A 14 52.41 -1.96 -19.21
CA LEU A 14 51.48 -2.94 -18.68
C LEU A 14 50.05 -2.36 -18.79
N GLY A 15 49.33 -2.76 -19.82
CA GLY A 15 47.89 -2.44 -19.96
C GLY A 15 47.08 -3.21 -18.89
N LEU A 16 46.58 -2.53 -17.89
CA LEU A 16 45.54 -3.07 -16.97
C LEU A 16 44.22 -3.22 -17.76
N LEU A 17 43.89 -4.45 -18.13
CA LEU A 17 42.56 -4.83 -18.57
C LEU A 17 41.64 -4.85 -17.31
N VAL A 18 40.94 -3.75 -17.07
CA VAL A 18 39.82 -3.73 -16.10
C VAL A 18 38.68 -4.50 -16.75
N SER A 19 38.53 -5.77 -16.40
CA SER A 19 37.33 -6.57 -16.72
C SER A 19 36.16 -6.00 -15.93
N ALA A 20 35.30 -5.22 -16.59
CA ALA A 20 34.00 -4.86 -16.05
C ALA A 20 33.16 -6.13 -15.99
N SER A 21 33.09 -6.75 -14.81
CA SER A 21 32.13 -7.82 -14.52
C SER A 21 30.73 -7.20 -14.59
N ALA A 22 30.04 -7.38 -15.70
CA ALA A 22 28.61 -7.15 -15.78
C ALA A 22 27.97 -8.15 -14.81
N ASN A 23 27.46 -7.70 -13.69
CA ASN A 23 26.62 -8.50 -12.82
C ASN A 23 25.34 -8.85 -13.59
N ALA A 24 25.35 -9.96 -14.30
CA ALA A 24 24.13 -10.59 -14.78
C ALA A 24 23.39 -11.06 -13.51
N THR A 25 22.25 -10.47 -13.22
CA THR A 25 21.34 -10.94 -12.16
C THR A 25 20.96 -12.38 -12.48
N ASP A 26 21.02 -13.24 -11.46
CA ASP A 26 20.60 -14.64 -11.57
C ASP A 26 19.10 -14.69 -11.93
N PRO A 27 18.68 -15.39 -13.00
CA PRO A 27 17.27 -15.55 -13.36
C PRO A 27 16.37 -16.04 -12.23
N ALA A 28 16.89 -16.86 -11.32
CA ALA A 28 16.19 -17.29 -10.12
C ALA A 28 15.92 -16.13 -9.14
N THR A 29 16.87 -15.21 -9.01
CA THR A 29 16.72 -13.99 -8.20
C THR A 29 15.66 -13.06 -8.79
N ASP A 30 15.61 -12.94 -10.10
CA ASP A 30 14.61 -12.12 -10.79
C ASP A 30 13.19 -12.71 -10.62
N ALA A 31 13.03 -14.04 -10.74
CA ALA A 31 11.74 -14.71 -10.52
C ALA A 31 11.23 -14.53 -9.09
N ALA A 32 12.10 -14.68 -8.08
CA ALA A 32 11.75 -14.48 -6.68
C ALA A 32 11.35 -13.03 -6.39
N LEU A 33 12.04 -12.06 -7.01
CA LEU A 33 11.72 -10.65 -6.90
C LEU A 33 10.35 -10.33 -7.49
N LEU A 34 10.00 -10.91 -8.64
CA LEU A 34 8.69 -10.75 -9.28
C LEU A 34 7.58 -11.37 -8.44
N GLN A 35 7.77 -12.58 -7.91
CA GLN A 35 6.81 -13.22 -7.01
C GLN A 35 6.58 -12.40 -5.75
N ARG A 36 7.66 -11.88 -5.14
CA ARG A 36 7.54 -10.96 -3.99
C ARG A 36 6.74 -9.73 -4.38
N GLY A 37 7.05 -9.09 -5.51
CA GLY A 37 6.34 -7.91 -5.99
C GLY A 37 4.86 -8.17 -6.24
N GLN A 38 4.50 -9.33 -6.81
CA GLN A 38 3.12 -9.75 -7.00
C GLN A 38 2.40 -9.91 -5.65
N TYR A 39 3.02 -10.59 -4.70
CA TYR A 39 2.47 -10.74 -3.36
C TYR A 39 2.21 -9.40 -2.68
N LEU A 40 3.19 -8.48 -2.76
CA LEU A 40 3.06 -7.14 -2.17
C LEU A 40 1.99 -6.29 -2.88
N ALA A 41 1.86 -6.39 -4.20
CA ALA A 41 0.80 -5.71 -4.95
C ALA A 41 -0.59 -6.23 -4.58
N THR A 42 -0.70 -7.53 -4.28
CA THR A 42 -1.92 -8.15 -3.75
C THR A 42 -2.19 -7.67 -2.32
N ALA A 43 -1.19 -7.73 -1.43
CA ALA A 43 -1.32 -7.24 -0.05
C ALA A 43 -1.68 -5.75 0.02
N GLY A 44 -1.15 -4.94 -0.92
CA GLY A 44 -1.46 -3.52 -1.06
C GLY A 44 -2.77 -3.24 -1.78
N ASP A 45 -3.54 -4.27 -2.15
CA ASP A 45 -4.84 -4.16 -2.84
C ASP A 45 -4.83 -3.22 -4.06
N CYS A 46 -3.71 -3.20 -4.79
CA CYS A 46 -3.53 -2.28 -5.91
C CYS A 46 -4.57 -2.49 -7.01
N VAL A 47 -5.01 -3.75 -7.20
CA VAL A 47 -5.96 -4.14 -8.23
C VAL A 47 -7.35 -3.54 -8.00
N ALA A 48 -7.80 -3.42 -6.76
CA ALA A 48 -9.13 -2.92 -6.42
C ALA A 48 -9.36 -1.49 -6.95
N CYS A 49 -8.41 -0.60 -6.71
CA CYS A 49 -8.51 0.78 -7.21
C CYS A 49 -8.08 0.92 -8.67
N HIS A 50 -7.04 0.20 -9.09
CA HIS A 50 -6.47 0.37 -10.43
C HIS A 50 -7.09 -0.52 -11.51
N THR A 51 -8.32 -1.02 -11.29
CA THR A 51 -9.08 -1.79 -12.26
C THR A 51 -10.52 -1.27 -12.33
N ALA A 52 -10.96 -0.80 -13.49
CA ALA A 52 -12.37 -0.44 -13.67
C ALA A 52 -13.25 -1.71 -13.71
N PRO A 53 -14.53 -1.64 -13.33
CA PRO A 53 -15.45 -2.76 -13.46
C PRO A 53 -15.42 -3.33 -14.88
N GLY A 54 -15.18 -4.65 -15.00
CA GLY A 54 -15.02 -5.33 -16.28
C GLY A 54 -13.78 -4.95 -17.09
N GLY A 55 -12.86 -4.15 -16.51
CA GLY A 55 -11.62 -3.72 -17.12
C GLY A 55 -10.49 -4.74 -16.97
N LYS A 56 -9.37 -4.49 -17.68
CA LYS A 56 -8.15 -5.27 -17.49
C LYS A 56 -7.45 -4.88 -16.18
N PRO A 57 -6.88 -5.83 -15.44
CA PRO A 57 -6.17 -5.55 -14.19
C PRO A 57 -5.13 -4.43 -14.35
N TYR A 58 -5.10 -3.54 -13.39
CA TYR A 58 -4.17 -2.40 -13.29
C TYR A 58 -4.29 -1.35 -14.40
N ALA A 59 -5.27 -1.47 -15.33
CA ALA A 59 -5.45 -0.52 -16.42
C ALA A 59 -6.15 0.79 -15.99
N GLY A 60 -6.48 0.94 -14.71
CA GLY A 60 -7.11 2.12 -14.15
C GLY A 60 -8.55 2.32 -14.62
N GLY A 61 -9.09 3.51 -14.35
CA GLY A 61 -10.40 3.92 -14.81
C GLY A 61 -11.51 3.78 -13.77
N LEU A 62 -11.25 3.20 -12.59
CA LEU A 62 -12.19 3.24 -11.49
C LEU A 62 -12.35 4.68 -11.00
N ALA A 63 -13.58 5.11 -10.82
CA ALA A 63 -13.92 6.39 -10.20
C ALA A 63 -14.06 6.18 -8.68
N VAL A 64 -13.04 6.56 -7.93
CA VAL A 64 -13.04 6.46 -6.45
C VAL A 64 -13.78 7.68 -5.90
N PRO A 65 -14.93 7.50 -5.23
CA PRO A 65 -15.69 8.62 -4.67
C PRO A 65 -14.96 9.22 -3.46
N THR A 66 -14.92 10.53 -3.39
CA THR A 66 -14.38 11.30 -2.26
C THR A 66 -15.28 12.48 -1.95
N PRO A 67 -15.17 13.11 -0.76
CA PRO A 67 -15.95 14.31 -0.42
C PRO A 67 -15.73 15.49 -1.38
N ILE A 68 -14.62 15.51 -2.11
CA ILE A 68 -14.28 16.59 -3.07
C ILE A 68 -14.59 16.23 -4.52
N GLY A 69 -15.16 15.04 -4.77
CA GLY A 69 -15.49 14.52 -6.10
C GLY A 69 -14.78 13.21 -6.43
N ASN A 70 -15.00 12.69 -7.61
CA ASN A 70 -14.44 11.40 -8.03
C ASN A 70 -12.97 11.53 -8.46
N ILE A 71 -12.11 10.71 -7.85
CA ILE A 71 -10.72 10.56 -8.26
C ILE A 71 -10.64 9.35 -9.21
N ILE A 72 -10.23 9.58 -10.44
CA ILE A 72 -10.07 8.49 -11.41
C ILE A 72 -8.72 7.82 -11.19
N ALA A 73 -8.74 6.52 -10.90
CA ALA A 73 -7.53 5.71 -10.75
C ALA A 73 -6.78 5.61 -12.09
N THR A 74 -5.47 5.76 -12.04
CA THR A 74 -4.62 5.76 -13.24
C THR A 74 -4.28 4.35 -13.68
N ASN A 75 -3.91 4.20 -14.96
CA ASN A 75 -3.29 2.99 -15.48
C ASN A 75 -1.88 2.88 -14.88
N ILE A 76 -1.60 1.78 -14.17
CA ILE A 76 -0.30 1.46 -13.56
C ILE A 76 0.36 0.24 -14.22
N THR A 77 -0.12 -0.17 -15.43
CA THR A 77 0.58 -1.17 -16.24
C THR A 77 1.85 -0.58 -16.86
N PRO A 78 2.80 -1.40 -17.37
CA PRO A 78 4.03 -0.93 -17.97
C PRO A 78 3.84 -0.36 -19.41
N SER A 79 2.63 0.06 -19.77
CA SER A 79 2.41 0.81 -21.01
C SER A 79 3.19 2.12 -20.99
N LYS A 80 3.98 2.36 -22.04
CA LYS A 80 4.76 3.59 -22.19
C LYS A 80 3.92 4.80 -22.60
N THR A 81 2.76 4.56 -23.18
CA THR A 81 1.87 5.62 -23.70
C THR A 81 0.71 5.94 -22.76
N ALA A 82 0.22 4.95 -22.00
CA ALA A 82 -0.98 5.05 -21.19
C ALA A 82 -0.77 4.77 -19.70
N GLY A 83 0.34 4.10 -19.35
CA GLY A 83 0.64 3.66 -17.99
C GLY A 83 1.92 4.27 -17.41
N ILE A 84 2.62 3.48 -16.61
CA ILE A 84 3.83 3.88 -15.88
C ILE A 84 5.11 3.33 -16.52
N GLY A 85 5.09 2.80 -17.75
CA GLY A 85 6.23 2.14 -18.40
C GLY A 85 7.46 3.02 -18.63
N ASN A 86 7.34 4.34 -18.47
CA ASN A 86 8.45 5.28 -18.52
C ASN A 86 8.92 5.76 -17.12
N TYR A 87 8.32 5.25 -16.03
CA TYR A 87 8.75 5.65 -14.68
C TYR A 87 10.10 5.03 -14.35
N THR A 88 11.01 5.83 -13.84
CA THR A 88 12.19 5.31 -13.14
C THR A 88 11.78 4.70 -11.80
N LYS A 89 12.63 3.85 -11.23
CA LYS A 89 12.44 3.30 -9.88
C LYS A 89 12.18 4.41 -8.84
N GLN A 90 12.92 5.52 -8.94
CA GLN A 90 12.73 6.66 -8.03
C GLN A 90 11.36 7.33 -8.22
N GLN A 91 10.92 7.56 -9.45
CA GLN A 91 9.59 8.14 -9.73
C GLN A 91 8.46 7.21 -9.27
N PHE A 92 8.62 5.90 -9.41
CA PHE A 92 7.67 4.92 -8.86
C PHE A 92 7.62 5.00 -7.33
N SER A 93 8.78 5.00 -6.68
CA SER A 93 8.90 5.17 -5.22
C SER A 93 8.24 6.47 -4.74
N ASP A 94 8.48 7.58 -5.43
CA ASP A 94 7.90 8.87 -5.07
C ASP A 94 6.37 8.88 -5.24
N ALA A 95 5.86 8.22 -6.28
CA ALA A 95 4.41 8.09 -6.46
C ALA A 95 3.77 7.24 -5.35
N VAL A 96 4.37 6.11 -5.00
CA VAL A 96 3.84 5.17 -3.99
C VAL A 96 3.96 5.74 -2.58
N ARG A 97 5.10 6.32 -2.21
CA ARG A 97 5.39 6.71 -0.83
C ARG A 97 5.21 8.19 -0.52
N LYS A 98 5.27 9.06 -1.53
CA LYS A 98 5.18 10.52 -1.34
C LYS A 98 3.99 11.14 -2.04
N GLY A 99 3.23 10.34 -2.82
CA GLY A 99 2.14 10.85 -3.62
C GLY A 99 2.60 11.86 -4.68
N ILE A 100 3.77 11.67 -5.30
CA ILE A 100 4.32 12.56 -6.34
C ILE A 100 4.49 11.77 -7.63
N ARG A 101 3.77 12.17 -8.67
CA ARG A 101 3.84 11.56 -10.00
C ARG A 101 5.15 11.90 -10.72
N ALA A 102 5.47 11.15 -11.80
CA ALA A 102 6.65 11.44 -12.62
C ALA A 102 6.64 12.84 -13.27
N ASP A 103 5.46 13.45 -13.47
CA ASP A 103 5.32 14.83 -13.97
C ASP A 103 5.38 15.89 -12.84
N GLY A 104 5.76 15.49 -11.61
CA GLY A 104 5.87 16.36 -10.43
C GLY A 104 4.55 16.74 -9.77
N LYS A 105 3.40 16.31 -10.30
CA LYS A 105 2.10 16.63 -9.70
C LYS A 105 1.81 15.75 -8.50
N HIS A 106 1.24 16.36 -7.46
CA HIS A 106 0.80 15.62 -6.28
C HIS A 106 -0.45 14.79 -6.56
N LEU A 107 -0.50 13.60 -5.95
CA LEU A 107 -1.69 12.76 -5.88
C LEU A 107 -2.60 13.25 -4.75
N TYR A 108 -3.87 12.88 -4.82
CA TYR A 108 -4.79 12.99 -3.69
C TYR A 108 -4.67 11.73 -2.82
N PRO A 109 -4.89 11.82 -1.48
CA PRO A 109 -4.76 10.68 -0.56
C PRO A 109 -5.91 9.66 -0.67
N ALA A 110 -6.69 9.71 -1.78
CA ALA A 110 -7.52 8.60 -2.23
C ALA A 110 -6.67 7.38 -2.63
N MET A 111 -5.45 7.60 -3.12
CA MET A 111 -4.40 6.58 -3.09
C MET A 111 -3.74 6.63 -1.71
N PRO A 112 -3.69 5.54 -0.94
CA PRO A 112 -3.23 5.55 0.45
C PRO A 112 -1.70 5.65 0.59
N TYR A 113 -1.07 6.60 -0.13
CA TYR A 113 0.37 6.81 -0.07
C TYR A 113 0.86 7.23 1.33
N THR A 114 -0.03 7.72 2.17
CA THR A 114 0.27 8.00 3.59
C THR A 114 0.62 6.74 4.36
N ALA A 115 -0.09 5.64 4.11
CA ALA A 115 0.24 4.33 4.64
C ALA A 115 1.44 3.72 3.89
N TYR A 116 1.45 3.77 2.56
CA TYR A 116 2.56 3.24 1.75
C TYR A 116 3.89 3.96 1.98
N ALA A 117 3.90 5.14 2.60
CA ALA A 117 5.14 5.79 3.04
C ALA A 117 6.00 4.88 3.94
N GLN A 118 5.37 3.96 4.66
CA GLN A 118 6.05 2.99 5.53
C GLN A 118 6.65 1.78 4.78
N VAL A 119 6.33 1.59 3.50
CA VAL A 119 6.86 0.47 2.71
C VAL A 119 8.38 0.59 2.55
N THR A 120 9.11 -0.50 2.82
CA THR A 120 10.57 -0.54 2.76
C THR A 120 11.10 -0.38 1.34
N ASP A 121 12.36 0.04 1.20
CA ASP A 121 13.00 0.18 -0.11
C ASP A 121 13.08 -1.16 -0.87
N ALA A 122 13.30 -2.26 -0.17
CA ALA A 122 13.31 -3.60 -0.74
C ALA A 122 11.94 -3.98 -1.33
N ASP A 123 10.87 -3.65 -0.62
CA ASP A 123 9.50 -3.94 -1.06
C ASP A 123 9.05 -3.01 -2.20
N VAL A 124 9.44 -1.74 -2.17
CA VAL A 124 9.23 -0.83 -3.31
C VAL A 124 9.97 -1.33 -4.55
N GLN A 125 11.19 -1.88 -4.37
CA GLN A 125 11.93 -2.47 -5.49
C GLN A 125 11.21 -3.69 -6.08
N ALA A 126 10.67 -4.56 -5.23
CA ALA A 126 9.93 -5.73 -5.68
C ALA A 126 8.63 -5.34 -6.38
N LEU A 127 7.87 -4.37 -5.83
CA LEU A 127 6.69 -3.80 -6.48
C LEU A 127 7.02 -3.20 -7.85
N TYR A 128 8.09 -2.40 -7.94
CA TYR A 128 8.53 -1.82 -9.20
C TYR A 128 8.86 -2.90 -10.24
N ALA A 129 9.63 -3.91 -9.84
CA ALA A 129 9.96 -5.04 -10.73
C ALA A 129 8.69 -5.75 -11.24
N TYR A 130 7.73 -6.03 -10.36
CA TYR A 130 6.48 -6.66 -10.73
C TYR A 130 5.67 -5.82 -11.72
N PHE A 131 5.47 -4.53 -11.45
CA PHE A 131 4.70 -3.66 -12.35
C PHE A 131 5.39 -3.43 -13.68
N MET A 132 6.72 -3.46 -13.74
CA MET A 132 7.46 -3.26 -15.00
C MET A 132 7.61 -4.54 -15.82
N HIS A 133 7.67 -5.71 -15.18
CA HIS A 133 8.05 -6.96 -15.86
C HIS A 133 7.05 -8.11 -15.65
N GLY A 134 6.23 -8.07 -14.60
CA GLY A 134 5.24 -9.12 -14.28
C GLY A 134 3.83 -8.81 -14.76
N VAL A 135 3.53 -7.55 -15.10
CA VAL A 135 2.20 -7.09 -15.54
C VAL A 135 2.21 -6.86 -17.05
N ALA A 136 1.17 -7.32 -17.75
CA ALA A 136 1.03 -7.05 -19.19
C ALA A 136 0.67 -5.57 -19.44
N PRO A 137 1.28 -4.90 -20.44
CA PRO A 137 0.94 -3.52 -20.78
C PRO A 137 -0.48 -3.43 -21.36
N VAL A 138 -1.21 -2.39 -20.97
CA VAL A 138 -2.54 -2.08 -21.49
C VAL A 138 -2.55 -0.65 -22.05
N GLU A 139 -2.76 -0.52 -23.35
CA GLU A 139 -2.74 0.74 -24.07
C GLU A 139 -4.08 1.51 -23.96
N ARG A 140 -4.61 1.61 -22.73
CA ARG A 140 -5.82 2.36 -22.42
C ARG A 140 -5.51 3.49 -21.46
N LYS A 141 -5.74 4.72 -21.88
CA LYS A 141 -5.60 5.91 -21.03
C LYS A 141 -6.94 6.21 -20.35
N PRO A 142 -7.03 6.08 -19.01
CA PRO A 142 -8.23 6.49 -18.28
C PRO A 142 -8.53 7.98 -18.45
N PRO A 143 -9.81 8.42 -18.31
CA PRO A 143 -10.13 9.83 -18.32
C PRO A 143 -9.41 10.56 -17.17
N PRO A 144 -9.08 11.85 -17.33
CA PRO A 144 -8.44 12.59 -16.25
C PRO A 144 -9.40 12.84 -15.10
N THR A 145 -8.91 12.85 -13.86
CA THR A 145 -9.64 13.35 -12.70
C THR A 145 -9.98 14.82 -12.91
N ARG A 146 -11.25 15.16 -12.75
CA ARG A 146 -11.76 16.54 -12.82
C ARG A 146 -12.45 16.86 -11.50
N LEU A 147 -11.90 17.77 -10.74
CA LEU A 147 -12.45 18.23 -9.47
C LEU A 147 -12.92 19.68 -9.60
N PRO A 148 -13.96 20.09 -8.83
CA PRO A 148 -14.37 21.48 -8.78
C PRO A 148 -13.30 22.37 -8.15
N PHE A 149 -13.36 23.68 -8.44
CA PHE A 149 -12.58 24.68 -7.72
C PHE A 149 -12.97 24.68 -6.23
N PRO A 150 -12.02 24.78 -5.29
CA PRO A 150 -10.55 24.95 -5.45
C PRO A 150 -9.78 23.63 -5.53
N PHE A 151 -10.43 22.47 -5.46
CA PHE A 151 -9.78 21.15 -5.33
C PHE A 151 -9.08 20.69 -6.61
N ASN A 152 -9.24 21.37 -7.73
CA ASN A 152 -8.48 21.13 -8.96
C ASN A 152 -7.02 21.61 -8.89
N PHE A 153 -6.65 22.48 -7.92
CA PHE A 153 -5.29 22.95 -7.71
C PHE A 153 -4.48 21.97 -6.86
N ARG A 154 -3.72 21.10 -7.50
CA ARG A 154 -2.95 20.05 -6.80
C ARG A 154 -1.80 20.57 -5.95
N TRP A 155 -1.37 21.83 -6.08
CA TRP A 155 -0.26 22.38 -5.33
C TRP A 155 -0.53 22.42 -3.81
N TYR A 156 -1.78 22.59 -3.39
CA TYR A 156 -2.10 22.60 -1.96
C TYR A 156 -1.81 21.24 -1.29
N MET A 157 -1.76 20.14 -2.08
CA MET A 157 -1.36 18.84 -1.56
C MET A 157 0.11 18.80 -1.12
N ALA A 158 0.96 19.68 -1.63
CA ALA A 158 2.33 19.81 -1.11
C ALA A 158 2.32 20.32 0.34
N VAL A 159 1.46 21.29 0.65
CA VAL A 159 1.29 21.81 2.01
C VAL A 159 0.67 20.74 2.91
N TRP A 160 -0.41 20.09 2.43
CA TRP A 160 -1.06 19.01 3.15
C TRP A 160 -0.08 17.87 3.49
N ASN A 161 0.73 17.45 2.53
CA ASN A 161 1.78 16.44 2.74
C ASN A 161 2.86 16.91 3.72
N GLY A 162 3.16 18.21 3.73
CA GLY A 162 4.09 18.80 4.71
C GLY A 162 3.59 18.70 6.15
N LEU A 163 2.26 18.74 6.34
CA LEU A 163 1.62 18.69 7.66
C LEU A 163 1.32 17.26 8.13
N PHE A 164 0.95 16.35 7.21
CA PHE A 164 0.32 15.08 7.58
C PHE A 164 1.04 13.83 7.05
N LEU A 165 1.97 13.95 6.10
CA LEU A 165 2.69 12.78 5.58
C LEU A 165 3.93 12.48 6.42
N ASP A 166 3.90 11.38 7.18
CA ASP A 166 5.14 10.80 7.74
C ASP A 166 5.90 10.08 6.61
N ARG A 167 7.09 10.56 6.31
CA ARG A 167 7.93 10.05 5.22
C ARG A 167 8.90 8.96 5.64
N LYS A 168 8.79 8.49 6.88
CA LYS A 168 9.73 7.49 7.41
C LYS A 168 9.28 6.08 7.04
N PRO A 169 10.13 5.29 6.40
CA PRO A 169 9.87 3.87 6.24
C PRO A 169 9.70 3.20 7.61
N PHE A 170 8.93 2.11 7.62
CA PHE A 170 8.75 1.31 8.82
C PHE A 170 10.09 0.84 9.38
N THR A 171 10.25 1.02 10.68
CA THR A 171 11.39 0.51 11.44
C THR A 171 10.88 -0.45 12.50
N PRO A 172 11.35 -1.70 12.52
CA PRO A 172 10.96 -2.68 13.54
C PRO A 172 11.28 -2.19 14.95
N ASP A 173 10.36 -2.43 15.89
CA ASP A 173 10.59 -2.21 17.32
C ASP A 173 11.38 -3.40 17.88
N PRO A 174 12.62 -3.20 18.38
CA PRO A 174 13.44 -4.26 18.94
C PRO A 174 12.87 -4.86 20.23
N GLY A 175 11.93 -4.18 20.90
CA GLY A 175 11.23 -4.66 22.10
C GLY A 175 10.03 -5.56 21.80
N LYS A 176 9.72 -5.80 20.51
CA LYS A 176 8.58 -6.61 20.09
C LYS A 176 9.01 -7.85 19.31
N SER A 177 8.14 -8.85 19.27
CA SER A 177 8.39 -10.05 18.48
C SER A 177 8.48 -9.76 16.97
N ALA A 178 9.06 -10.70 16.21
CA ALA A 178 9.11 -10.61 14.75
C ALA A 178 7.70 -10.59 14.14
N ASP A 179 6.78 -11.39 14.67
CA ASP A 179 5.40 -11.46 14.20
C ASP A 179 4.64 -10.15 14.48
N TRP A 180 4.82 -9.57 15.67
CA TRP A 180 4.25 -8.28 15.97
C TRP A 180 4.76 -7.18 15.01
N ASN A 181 6.07 -7.15 14.77
CA ASN A 181 6.68 -6.20 13.83
C ASN A 181 6.18 -6.41 12.40
N ARG A 182 6.02 -7.67 11.99
CA ARG A 182 5.47 -8.01 10.68
C ARG A 182 4.01 -7.54 10.56
N GLY A 183 3.20 -7.79 11.59
CA GLY A 183 1.82 -7.33 11.65
C GLY A 183 1.71 -5.80 11.61
N ALA A 184 2.52 -5.11 12.40
CA ALA A 184 2.60 -3.65 12.39
C ALA A 184 2.93 -3.08 11.01
N TYR A 185 3.92 -3.66 10.34
CA TYR A 185 4.31 -3.30 8.98
C TYR A 185 3.18 -3.48 7.97
N LEU A 186 2.46 -4.60 8.05
CA LEU A 186 1.33 -4.87 7.18
C LEU A 186 0.19 -3.89 7.45
N VAL A 187 -0.31 -3.83 8.68
CA VAL A 187 -1.50 -3.03 9.07
C VAL A 187 -1.33 -1.54 8.82
N ARG A 188 -0.17 -0.99 9.19
CA ARG A 188 0.12 0.45 9.05
C ARG A 188 0.63 0.84 7.67
N GLY A 189 1.17 -0.12 6.91
CA GLY A 189 1.76 0.06 5.60
C GLY A 189 0.92 -0.56 4.48
N LEU A 190 1.28 -1.77 4.07
CA LEU A 190 0.78 -2.39 2.85
C LEU A 190 -0.73 -2.61 2.82
N THR A 191 -1.31 -3.20 3.87
CA THR A 191 -2.75 -3.47 3.91
C THR A 191 -3.58 -2.24 4.30
N HIS A 192 -2.92 -1.11 4.60
CA HIS A 192 -3.46 0.23 4.86
C HIS A 192 -4.78 0.25 5.67
N CYS A 193 -4.92 -0.62 6.66
CA CYS A 193 -6.13 -0.76 7.47
C CYS A 193 -6.56 0.57 8.10
N SER A 194 -5.59 1.41 8.52
CA SER A 194 -5.83 2.73 9.11
C SER A 194 -6.61 3.65 8.17
N THR A 195 -6.47 3.49 6.85
CA THR A 195 -7.13 4.35 5.86
C THR A 195 -8.66 4.35 5.99
N CYS A 196 -9.25 3.21 6.34
CA CYS A 196 -10.69 3.09 6.61
C CYS A 196 -11.00 3.10 8.11
N HIS A 197 -10.18 2.43 8.93
CA HIS A 197 -10.44 2.20 10.35
C HIS A 197 -9.92 3.30 11.30
N THR A 198 -9.49 4.46 10.77
CA THR A 198 -9.08 5.61 11.58
C THR A 198 -9.94 6.82 11.22
N PRO A 199 -10.47 7.56 12.21
CA PRO A 199 -11.25 8.76 11.95
C PRO A 199 -10.39 9.82 11.27
N ARG A 200 -11.05 10.74 10.56
CA ARG A 200 -10.36 11.83 9.87
C ARG A 200 -10.74 13.17 10.47
N ASN A 201 -9.77 14.05 10.55
CA ASN A 201 -9.97 15.44 10.96
C ASN A 201 -10.63 16.28 9.82
N LEU A 202 -10.90 17.56 10.09
CA LEU A 202 -11.50 18.48 9.13
C LEU A 202 -10.70 18.65 7.83
N LEU A 203 -9.39 18.38 7.84
CA LEU A 203 -8.52 18.43 6.67
C LEU A 203 -8.39 17.04 6.00
N MET A 204 -9.23 16.07 6.38
CA MET A 204 -9.27 14.70 5.86
C MET A 204 -8.00 13.89 6.13
N ALA A 205 -7.13 14.32 7.06
CA ALA A 205 -6.01 13.53 7.54
C ALA A 205 -6.45 12.56 8.64
N GLU A 206 -5.83 11.39 8.71
CA GLU A 206 -6.08 10.41 9.78
C GLU A 206 -5.69 10.99 11.15
N GLU A 207 -6.55 10.78 12.14
CA GLU A 207 -6.30 11.18 13.52
C GLU A 207 -5.43 10.15 14.23
N SER A 208 -4.12 10.37 14.28
CA SER A 208 -3.16 9.43 14.88
C SER A 208 -3.45 9.09 16.35
N SER A 209 -4.06 10.02 17.09
CA SER A 209 -4.50 9.78 18.47
C SER A 209 -5.63 8.75 18.57
N ARG A 210 -6.35 8.50 17.48
CA ARG A 210 -7.47 7.56 17.35
C ARG A 210 -7.21 6.49 16.27
N GLU A 211 -5.93 6.17 16.04
CA GLU A 211 -5.53 5.14 15.06
C GLU A 211 -6.30 3.84 15.31
N LEU A 212 -6.94 3.31 14.26
CA LEU A 212 -7.74 2.08 14.24
C LEU A 212 -9.00 2.08 15.13
N ALA A 213 -9.41 3.24 15.65
CA ALA A 213 -10.58 3.37 16.50
C ALA A 213 -11.91 3.52 15.74
N GLY A 214 -11.96 3.10 14.49
CA GLY A 214 -13.10 3.23 13.61
C GLY A 214 -13.04 4.46 12.72
N GLY A 215 -13.77 4.42 11.61
CA GLY A 215 -13.78 5.50 10.62
C GLY A 215 -14.88 5.32 9.58
N ALA A 216 -14.66 5.86 8.38
CA ALA A 216 -15.60 5.75 7.29
C ALA A 216 -14.92 5.45 5.96
N ALA A 217 -15.54 4.60 5.14
CA ALA A 217 -15.15 4.30 3.77
C ALA A 217 -16.35 4.61 2.84
N GLY A 218 -16.42 5.86 2.36
CA GLY A 218 -17.59 6.36 1.65
C GLY A 218 -18.83 6.39 2.57
N PRO A 219 -19.95 5.75 2.18
CA PRO A 219 -21.14 5.65 3.03
C PRO A 219 -21.05 4.57 4.12
N TRP A 220 -19.99 3.76 4.13
CA TRP A 220 -19.81 2.65 5.06
C TRP A 220 -19.07 3.09 6.31
N LEU A 221 -19.54 2.60 7.46
CA LEU A 221 -18.81 2.72 8.72
C LEU A 221 -17.79 1.58 8.80
N ALA A 222 -16.51 1.94 9.03
CA ALA A 222 -15.47 0.99 9.35
C ALA A 222 -15.35 0.89 10.87
N PRO A 223 -15.57 -0.29 11.46
CA PRO A 223 -15.63 -0.42 12.92
C PRO A 223 -14.26 -0.16 13.58
N ASN A 224 -14.29 0.03 14.89
CA ASN A 224 -13.12 0.03 15.75
C ASN A 224 -12.46 -1.35 15.73
N ILE A 225 -11.18 -1.41 15.34
CA ILE A 225 -10.37 -2.65 15.31
C ILE A 225 -9.22 -2.62 16.31
N THR A 226 -9.34 -1.80 17.37
CA THR A 226 -8.41 -1.83 18.50
C THR A 226 -8.79 -2.96 19.48
N ALA A 227 -7.95 -3.21 20.48
CA ALA A 227 -8.19 -4.24 21.49
C ALA A 227 -9.28 -3.86 22.54
N ASP A 228 -10.12 -2.87 22.25
CA ASP A 228 -11.27 -2.55 23.11
C ASP A 228 -12.26 -3.72 23.13
N ALA A 229 -12.74 -4.08 24.33
CA ALA A 229 -13.57 -5.25 24.52
C ALA A 229 -15.04 -5.04 24.07
N ASN A 230 -15.51 -3.79 24.06
CA ASN A 230 -16.90 -3.46 23.74
C ASN A 230 -17.06 -2.94 22.31
N SER A 231 -16.32 -1.89 21.95
CA SER A 231 -16.41 -1.24 20.66
C SER A 231 -15.38 -1.73 19.64
N GLY A 232 -14.41 -2.56 20.07
CA GLY A 232 -13.33 -3.08 19.25
C GLY A 232 -13.34 -4.61 19.12
N ILE A 233 -12.20 -5.14 18.73
CA ILE A 233 -11.98 -6.58 18.54
C ILE A 233 -11.40 -7.28 19.80
N GLY A 234 -11.48 -6.64 20.97
CA GLY A 234 -10.92 -7.19 22.21
C GLY A 234 -11.47 -8.57 22.58
N GLY A 235 -12.75 -8.82 22.32
CA GLY A 235 -13.42 -10.11 22.55
C GLY A 235 -13.16 -11.18 21.49
N TRP A 236 -12.48 -10.85 20.36
CA TRP A 236 -12.16 -11.80 19.29
C TRP A 236 -10.86 -12.57 19.62
N SER A 237 -10.81 -13.85 19.25
CA SER A 237 -9.55 -14.59 19.25
C SER A 237 -8.73 -14.24 18.02
N GLU A 238 -7.42 -14.54 18.05
CA GLU A 238 -6.57 -14.42 16.84
C GLU A 238 -7.09 -15.32 15.71
N ALA A 239 -7.62 -16.49 16.04
CA ALA A 239 -8.21 -17.41 15.06
C ALA A 239 -9.47 -16.80 14.40
N ASP A 240 -10.33 -16.10 15.16
CA ASP A 240 -11.48 -15.38 14.59
C ASP A 240 -11.02 -14.30 13.60
N LEU A 241 -9.98 -13.54 13.94
CA LEU A 241 -9.42 -12.50 13.07
C LEU A 241 -8.83 -13.08 11.79
N VAL A 242 -8.07 -14.18 11.91
CA VAL A 242 -7.52 -14.90 10.76
C VAL A 242 -8.65 -15.44 9.86
N ALA A 243 -9.67 -16.06 10.45
CA ALA A 243 -10.83 -16.58 9.71
C ALA A 243 -11.54 -15.44 8.98
N TYR A 244 -11.82 -14.33 9.67
CA TYR A 244 -12.49 -13.17 9.08
C TYR A 244 -11.70 -12.59 7.88
N MET A 245 -10.40 -12.38 8.04
CA MET A 245 -9.56 -11.87 6.95
C MET A 245 -9.41 -12.86 5.80
N LYS A 246 -9.41 -14.18 6.08
CA LYS A 246 -9.22 -15.23 5.06
C LYS A 246 -10.50 -15.57 4.32
N LEU A 247 -11.63 -15.60 5.01
CA LEU A 247 -12.91 -16.13 4.51
C LEU A 247 -13.99 -15.06 4.35
N GLY A 248 -13.73 -13.83 4.81
CA GLY A 248 -14.72 -12.76 4.88
C GLY A 248 -15.72 -12.90 6.02
N HIS A 249 -15.59 -13.92 6.86
CA HIS A 249 -16.45 -14.12 8.02
C HIS A 249 -15.76 -14.87 9.15
N ALA A 250 -16.22 -14.65 10.37
CA ALA A 250 -15.87 -15.45 11.54
C ALA A 250 -17.17 -15.86 12.26
N ALA A 251 -17.31 -17.17 12.54
CA ALA A 251 -18.52 -17.72 13.10
C ALA A 251 -18.86 -17.09 14.47
N GLY A 252 -20.09 -16.61 14.64
CA GLY A 252 -20.55 -15.95 15.87
C GLY A 252 -19.93 -14.55 16.07
N ARG A 253 -19.30 -13.96 15.07
CA ARG A 253 -18.66 -12.63 15.13
C ARG A 253 -19.24 -11.69 14.09
N ALA A 254 -18.67 -11.66 12.89
CA ALA A 254 -19.07 -10.76 11.84
C ALA A 254 -18.87 -11.37 10.44
N GLN A 255 -19.53 -10.76 9.46
CA GLN A 255 -19.31 -10.98 8.03
C GLN A 255 -18.88 -9.68 7.36
N ALA A 256 -17.89 -9.77 6.46
CA ALA A 256 -17.43 -8.64 5.68
C ALA A 256 -18.50 -8.21 4.66
N ALA A 257 -18.68 -6.90 4.53
CA ALA A 257 -19.61 -6.31 3.58
C ALA A 257 -18.99 -5.06 2.95
N GLY A 258 -19.52 -4.62 1.78
CA GLY A 258 -19.06 -3.43 1.08
C GLY A 258 -17.56 -3.41 0.86
N PRO A 259 -16.87 -2.27 1.15
CA PRO A 259 -15.43 -2.13 0.92
C PRO A 259 -14.58 -3.17 1.66
N MET A 260 -15.03 -3.66 2.83
CA MET A 260 -14.26 -4.70 3.54
C MET A 260 -14.37 -6.07 2.84
N ALA A 261 -15.51 -6.39 2.23
CA ALA A 261 -15.64 -7.59 1.41
C ALA A 261 -14.73 -7.50 0.17
N GLU A 262 -14.67 -6.34 -0.49
CA GLU A 262 -13.73 -6.10 -1.60
C GLU A 262 -12.27 -6.27 -1.17
N ALA A 263 -11.90 -5.77 0.01
CA ALA A 263 -10.54 -5.93 0.56
C ALA A 263 -10.21 -7.42 0.85
N VAL A 264 -11.17 -8.19 1.32
CA VAL A 264 -11.01 -9.65 1.46
C VAL A 264 -10.85 -10.30 0.09
N ASP A 265 -11.76 -10.02 -0.84
CA ASP A 265 -11.82 -10.68 -2.15
C ASP A 265 -10.60 -10.39 -3.03
N ASN A 266 -10.07 -9.17 -2.98
CA ASN A 266 -8.95 -8.76 -3.83
C ASN A 266 -7.58 -8.90 -3.17
N SER A 267 -7.50 -8.93 -1.84
CA SER A 267 -6.23 -8.87 -1.09
C SER A 267 -6.14 -9.91 0.02
N LEU A 268 -6.88 -9.74 1.12
CA LEU A 268 -6.59 -10.43 2.38
C LEU A 268 -6.66 -11.96 2.27
N GLN A 269 -7.61 -12.53 1.52
CA GLN A 269 -7.73 -13.97 1.32
C GLN A 269 -6.48 -14.61 0.69
N TYR A 270 -5.67 -13.83 -0.03
CA TYR A 270 -4.46 -14.31 -0.71
C TYR A 270 -3.19 -14.18 0.14
N LEU A 271 -3.29 -13.52 1.30
CA LEU A 271 -2.14 -13.43 2.20
C LEU A 271 -1.81 -14.81 2.79
N SER A 272 -0.53 -15.00 3.09
CA SER A 272 -0.07 -16.20 3.78
C SER A 272 -0.70 -16.29 5.18
N THR A 273 -0.89 -17.51 5.68
CA THR A 273 -1.40 -17.72 7.04
C THR A 273 -0.51 -17.04 8.08
N SER A 274 0.80 -17.03 7.88
CA SER A 274 1.74 -16.34 8.78
C SER A 274 1.54 -14.82 8.78
N ASP A 275 1.27 -14.20 7.64
CA ASP A 275 0.99 -12.76 7.58
C ASP A 275 -0.36 -12.41 8.20
N LEU A 276 -1.40 -13.24 8.01
CA LEU A 276 -2.69 -13.04 8.67
C LEU A 276 -2.58 -13.20 10.19
N GLN A 277 -1.80 -14.17 10.67
CA GLN A 277 -1.49 -14.34 12.10
C GLN A 277 -0.73 -13.12 12.65
N ALA A 278 0.28 -12.64 11.93
CA ALA A 278 1.04 -11.45 12.31
C ALA A 278 0.12 -10.22 12.44
N ILE A 279 -0.81 -10.02 11.48
CA ILE A 279 -1.83 -8.95 11.54
C ILE A 279 -2.69 -9.13 12.80
N ALA A 280 -3.19 -10.34 13.09
CA ALA A 280 -4.01 -10.61 14.27
C ALA A 280 -3.26 -10.32 15.57
N ILE A 281 -2.01 -10.78 15.70
CA ILE A 281 -1.12 -10.51 16.84
C ILE A 281 -0.95 -8.99 17.05
N TYR A 282 -0.69 -8.26 15.97
CA TYR A 282 -0.53 -6.81 16.06
C TYR A 282 -1.82 -6.11 16.50
N LEU A 283 -2.95 -6.41 15.86
CA LEU A 283 -4.25 -5.80 16.16
C LEU A 283 -4.68 -6.06 17.61
N LYS A 284 -4.45 -7.26 18.13
CA LYS A 284 -4.73 -7.61 19.53
C LYS A 284 -3.82 -6.85 20.52
N ALA A 285 -2.69 -6.35 20.07
CA ALA A 285 -1.76 -5.56 20.89
C ALA A 285 -1.94 -4.04 20.72
N VAL A 286 -2.82 -3.58 19.82
CA VAL A 286 -3.15 -2.15 19.69
C VAL A 286 -3.87 -1.69 20.95
N PRO A 287 -3.43 -0.58 21.58
CA PRO A 287 -4.09 -0.08 22.79
C PRO A 287 -5.60 0.12 22.57
N ALA A 288 -6.39 -0.38 23.51
CA ALA A 288 -7.83 -0.22 23.49
C ALA A 288 -8.22 1.25 23.42
N ARG A 289 -9.13 1.59 22.51
CA ARG A 289 -9.68 2.92 22.32
C ARG A 289 -11.20 2.81 22.36
N HIS A 290 -11.77 3.11 23.51
CA HIS A 290 -13.21 3.04 23.71
C HIS A 290 -13.91 4.19 22.97
N ASP A 291 -14.96 3.88 22.19
CA ASP A 291 -15.87 4.88 21.66
C ASP A 291 -17.11 4.97 22.54
N PRO A 292 -17.33 6.09 23.27
CA PRO A 292 -18.50 6.23 24.15
C PRO A 292 -19.84 6.21 23.41
N ALA A 293 -19.85 6.52 22.11
CA ALA A 293 -21.06 6.48 21.29
C ALA A 293 -21.40 5.06 20.83
N ASP A 294 -20.45 4.15 20.89
CA ASP A 294 -20.62 2.76 20.47
C ASP A 294 -20.88 1.87 21.68
N THR A 295 -22.14 1.81 22.08
CA THR A 295 -22.60 0.99 23.21
C THR A 295 -22.91 -0.46 22.83
N GLN A 296 -22.80 -0.81 21.55
CA GLN A 296 -23.11 -2.14 21.02
C GLN A 296 -21.83 -2.95 20.80
N PRO A 297 -21.76 -4.21 21.27
CA PRO A 297 -20.68 -5.10 20.89
C PRO A 297 -20.62 -5.28 19.36
N ILE A 298 -19.41 -5.40 18.79
CA ILE A 298 -19.20 -5.65 17.35
C ILE A 298 -19.98 -6.88 16.84
N ASP A 299 -20.24 -7.84 17.71
CA ASP A 299 -21.02 -9.06 17.40
C ASP A 299 -22.47 -8.76 17.00
N SER A 300 -23.00 -7.58 17.35
CA SER A 300 -24.36 -7.13 16.97
C SER A 300 -24.41 -6.36 15.65
N TRP A 301 -23.28 -6.06 15.04
CA TRP A 301 -23.22 -5.25 13.81
C TRP A 301 -23.76 -6.00 12.57
N GLY A 302 -23.69 -7.34 12.57
CA GLY A 302 -24.37 -8.15 11.55
C GLY A 302 -25.87 -7.91 11.47
N ALA A 303 -26.52 -7.70 12.62
CA ALA A 303 -27.96 -7.46 12.69
C ALA A 303 -28.38 -6.03 12.27
N ALA A 304 -27.50 -5.04 12.40
CA ALA A 304 -27.77 -3.66 12.01
C ALA A 304 -27.74 -3.45 10.49
N PHE A 305 -27.00 -4.28 9.75
CA PHE A 305 -26.92 -4.20 8.28
C PHE A 305 -28.06 -4.92 7.56
N ASP A 306 -28.64 -5.96 8.14
CA ASP A 306 -29.79 -6.65 7.58
C ASP A 306 -31.03 -5.72 7.47
N GLY A 307 -31.12 -4.69 8.31
CA GLY A 307 -32.16 -3.68 8.26
C GLY A 307 -32.00 -2.60 7.18
N MET A 308 -30.83 -2.41 6.63
CA MET A 308 -30.54 -1.38 5.60
C MET A 308 -30.58 -1.93 4.16
N ALA A 309 -30.49 -3.24 3.97
CA ALA A 309 -30.56 -3.87 2.65
C ALA A 309 -31.99 -4.00 2.10
N GLY A 310 -33.00 -3.59 2.88
CA GLY A 310 -34.44 -3.70 2.54
C GLY A 310 -35.17 -2.37 2.29
N GLN A 311 -34.44 -1.25 2.04
CA GLN A 311 -35.09 0.02 1.67
C GLN A 311 -34.64 0.50 0.30
#